data_a7a7a9b57235933a98a6f485d792f81e
#
_entry.id   a7a7a9b57235933a98a6f485d792f81e
#
_cell.length_a   1.000
_cell.length_b   1.000
_cell.length_c   1.000
_cell.angle_alpha   90.00
_cell.angle_beta   90.00
_cell.angle_gamma   90.00
#
_symmetry.space_group_name_H-M   'P 1'
#
loop_
_entity.id
_entity.type
_entity.pdbx_description
1 polymer ?
#
loop_
_entity_poly.entity_id
_entity_poly.type
_entity_poly.pdbx_seq_one_letter_code
_entity_poly.pdbx_strand_id
1 'polypeptide(L)'
;MKKCVFTLFLGLFSTILQAQDSQTEYNFLRLPISAHAAALGGDNITIIEDDPSLMFSNPALAASVSDMTVGLSYMNYMKGANYMGASFTKAMSDKATLAGGIQYMNYGKIKEVDENNVQLGEFNASEIAVEAIFSYELAKNLVGGITGKFITSYIGSYNSIAVGVDLGLNWYDPEREWSLSAVAKNLGGQVKAYDDNFGKMPFDLQLGVSKTFAALPVRVSATLVD
;
A
#
# COMPACT_ATOMS: atom_id res chain seq x y z
N MET A 1 27.00 11.53 -30.29
CA MET A 1 26.86 10.87 -28.98
C MET A 1 25.60 11.31 -28.21
N LYS A 2 25.27 12.61 -28.02
CA LYS A 2 24.07 13.05 -27.29
C LYS A 2 22.72 12.56 -27.90
N LYS A 3 22.61 12.46 -29.23
CA LYS A 3 21.41 11.97 -29.90
C LYS A 3 21.17 10.46 -29.73
N CYS A 4 22.25 9.66 -29.70
CA CYS A 4 22.16 8.20 -29.47
C CYS A 4 21.76 7.85 -28.03
N VAL A 5 22.20 8.64 -27.04
CA VAL A 5 21.83 8.46 -25.63
C VAL A 5 20.35 8.79 -25.44
N PHE A 6 19.84 9.85 -26.09
CA PHE A 6 18.42 10.23 -26.03
C PHE A 6 17.51 9.19 -26.70
N THR A 7 17.94 8.61 -27.83
CA THR A 7 17.18 7.56 -28.52
C THR A 7 17.20 6.24 -27.73
N LEU A 8 18.30 5.93 -27.03
CA LEU A 8 18.37 4.77 -26.13
C LEU A 8 17.47 4.93 -24.91
N PHE A 9 17.41 6.15 -24.35
CA PHE A 9 16.51 6.47 -23.23
C PHE A 9 15.03 6.42 -23.63
N LEU A 10 14.69 6.89 -24.83
CA LEU A 10 13.32 6.80 -25.37
C LEU A 10 12.93 5.34 -25.68
N GLY A 11 13.87 4.53 -26.15
CA GLY A 11 13.68 3.09 -26.43
C GLY A 11 13.49 2.24 -25.15
N LEU A 12 14.16 2.58 -24.05
CA LEU A 12 13.92 1.93 -22.76
C LEU A 12 12.54 2.30 -22.16
N PHE A 13 12.04 3.50 -22.39
CA PHE A 13 10.73 3.95 -21.90
C PHE A 13 9.57 3.27 -22.63
N SER A 14 9.74 2.86 -23.89
CA SER A 14 8.69 2.20 -24.67
C SER A 14 8.46 0.72 -24.34
N THR A 15 9.38 0.05 -23.62
CA THR A 15 9.22 -1.34 -23.18
C THR A 15 8.48 -1.49 -21.84
N ILE A 16 8.25 -0.38 -21.12
CA ILE A 16 7.57 -0.37 -19.81
C ILE A 16 6.05 -0.25 -19.95
N LEU A 17 5.52 0.09 -21.14
CA LEU A 17 4.09 0.27 -21.40
C LEU A 17 3.38 -1.03 -21.80
N GLN A 18 3.70 -2.14 -21.16
CA GLN A 18 2.85 -3.33 -21.16
C GLN A 18 1.92 -3.20 -19.95
N ALA A 19 0.88 -2.37 -20.06
CA ALA A 19 -0.25 -2.41 -19.16
C ALA A 19 -0.92 -3.78 -19.36
N GLN A 20 -0.45 -4.78 -18.63
CA GLN A 20 -1.12 -6.06 -18.55
C GLN A 20 -2.32 -5.84 -17.64
N ASP A 21 -3.54 -5.95 -18.20
CA ASP A 21 -4.76 -6.22 -17.44
C ASP A 21 -4.61 -7.58 -16.75
N SER A 22 -3.80 -7.63 -15.72
CA SER A 22 -3.77 -8.79 -14.84
C SER A 22 -4.93 -8.62 -13.87
N GLN A 23 -5.98 -9.41 -14.03
CA GLN A 23 -7.00 -9.56 -13.00
C GLN A 23 -6.31 -10.02 -11.73
N THR A 24 -6.30 -9.15 -10.73
CA THR A 24 -5.74 -9.43 -9.42
C THR A 24 -6.85 -9.46 -8.39
N GLU A 25 -6.69 -10.32 -7.38
CA GLU A 25 -7.53 -10.38 -6.21
C GLU A 25 -7.06 -9.35 -5.15
N TYR A 26 -7.90 -9.08 -4.14
CA TYR A 26 -7.55 -8.22 -3.00
C TYR A 26 -7.12 -6.79 -3.38
N ASN A 27 -7.75 -6.20 -4.39
CA ASN A 27 -7.41 -4.86 -4.88
C ASN A 27 -7.66 -3.74 -3.86
N PHE A 28 -8.37 -4.01 -2.76
CA PHE A 28 -8.52 -3.08 -1.64
C PHE A 28 -7.17 -2.72 -0.99
N LEU A 29 -6.13 -3.58 -1.11
CA LEU A 29 -4.78 -3.32 -0.64
C LEU A 29 -4.06 -2.19 -1.39
N ARG A 30 -4.58 -1.77 -2.54
CA ARG A 30 -4.09 -0.62 -3.32
C ARG A 30 -4.75 0.70 -2.90
N LEU A 31 -5.79 0.66 -2.09
CA LEU A 31 -6.48 1.87 -1.67
C LEU A 31 -5.70 2.59 -0.55
N PRO A 32 -5.65 3.94 -0.59
CA PRO A 32 -5.06 4.69 0.50
C PRO A 32 -5.88 4.50 1.78
N ILE A 33 -5.20 4.11 2.87
CA ILE A 33 -5.88 3.76 4.12
C ILE A 33 -6.42 4.99 4.87
N SER A 34 -5.91 6.18 4.62
CA SER A 34 -6.30 7.40 5.32
C SER A 34 -6.59 8.55 4.35
N ALA A 35 -7.32 9.55 4.82
CA ALA A 35 -7.56 10.79 4.09
C ALA A 35 -6.24 11.53 3.79
N HIS A 36 -5.27 11.46 4.71
CA HIS A 36 -3.94 12.04 4.50
C HIS A 36 -3.19 11.31 3.37
N ALA A 37 -3.12 9.98 3.41
CA ALA A 37 -2.50 9.21 2.33
C ALA A 37 -3.19 9.46 0.97
N ALA A 38 -4.52 9.57 0.95
CA ALA A 38 -5.28 9.90 -0.26
C ALA A 38 -4.96 11.31 -0.78
N ALA A 39 -4.83 12.32 0.10
CA ALA A 39 -4.46 13.69 -0.26
C ALA A 39 -3.04 13.80 -0.81
N LEU A 40 -2.15 12.89 -0.44
CA LEU A 40 -0.78 12.77 -0.95
C LEU A 40 -0.68 12.00 -2.27
N GLY A 41 -1.81 11.65 -2.89
CA GLY A 41 -1.87 10.93 -4.17
C GLY A 41 -2.08 9.41 -4.05
N GLY A 42 -2.23 8.89 -2.82
CA GLY A 42 -2.49 7.46 -2.55
C GLY A 42 -1.23 6.60 -2.45
N ASP A 43 -0.28 6.78 -3.34
CA ASP A 43 0.94 5.95 -3.47
C ASP A 43 2.22 6.68 -3.04
N ASN A 44 2.12 7.61 -2.08
CA ASN A 44 3.31 8.28 -1.59
C ASN A 44 4.05 7.39 -0.58
N ILE A 45 5.28 7.01 -0.94
CA ILE A 45 6.14 6.10 -0.15
C ILE A 45 7.34 6.80 0.51
N THR A 46 7.45 8.13 0.36
CA THR A 46 8.65 8.90 0.74
C THR A 46 8.43 9.90 1.86
N ILE A 47 7.18 10.15 2.26
CA ILE A 47 6.84 11.18 3.24
C ILE A 47 7.16 10.69 4.64
N ILE A 48 8.07 11.40 5.31
CA ILE A 48 8.48 11.14 6.68
C ILE A 48 7.70 12.11 7.57
N GLU A 49 6.70 11.58 8.26
CA GLU A 49 5.83 12.31 9.17
C GLU A 49 5.39 11.40 10.34
N ASP A 50 4.94 12.01 11.43
CA ASP A 50 4.38 11.28 12.57
C ASP A 50 2.93 10.86 12.30
N ASP A 51 2.74 10.07 11.24
CA ASP A 51 1.45 9.53 10.82
C ASP A 51 1.54 8.01 10.65
N PRO A 52 0.89 7.24 11.54
CA PRO A 52 0.94 5.78 11.49
C PRO A 52 0.25 5.19 10.24
N SER A 53 -0.55 5.98 9.52
CA SER A 53 -1.18 5.49 8.27
C SER A 53 -0.18 5.33 7.13
N LEU A 54 0.95 6.03 7.14
CA LEU A 54 1.95 5.97 6.08
C LEU A 54 2.74 4.65 6.06
N MET A 55 2.75 3.90 7.17
CA MET A 55 3.41 2.60 7.23
C MET A 55 2.77 1.54 6.31
N PHE A 56 1.50 1.71 5.93
CA PHE A 56 0.83 0.85 4.95
C PHE A 56 1.29 1.11 3.51
N SER A 57 1.83 2.31 3.25
CA SER A 57 2.45 2.63 1.96
C SER A 57 3.89 2.15 1.88
N ASN A 58 4.66 2.31 2.97
CA ASN A 58 6.05 1.88 3.07
C ASN A 58 6.37 1.49 4.53
N PRO A 59 6.65 0.21 4.83
CA PRO A 59 6.92 -0.24 6.19
C PRO A 59 8.12 0.47 6.84
N ALA A 60 9.08 0.98 6.06
CA ALA A 60 10.20 1.74 6.60
C ALA A 60 9.76 3.05 7.27
N LEU A 61 8.63 3.64 6.87
CA LEU A 61 8.10 4.88 7.44
C LEU A 61 7.54 4.70 8.86
N ALA A 62 7.30 3.48 9.32
CA ALA A 62 6.91 3.22 10.70
C ALA A 62 7.96 3.72 11.72
N ALA A 63 9.23 3.81 11.33
CA ALA A 63 10.31 4.33 12.18
C ALA A 63 10.19 5.83 12.50
N SER A 64 9.42 6.60 11.72
CA SER A 64 9.19 8.03 11.95
C SER A 64 7.99 8.32 12.83
N VAL A 65 7.23 7.30 13.19
CA VAL A 65 6.02 7.46 14.02
C VAL A 65 6.40 7.43 15.50
N SER A 66 5.79 8.32 16.26
CA SER A 66 5.96 8.42 17.72
C SER A 66 5.57 7.12 18.43
N ASP A 67 6.22 6.89 19.59
CA ASP A 67 5.93 5.70 20.41
C ASP A 67 4.47 5.68 20.89
N MET A 68 3.87 4.49 20.95
CA MET A 68 2.51 4.25 21.45
C MET A 68 1.43 5.03 20.69
N THR A 69 1.64 5.30 19.38
CA THR A 69 0.67 6.00 18.56
C THR A 69 -0.40 5.05 18.03
N VAL A 70 -1.66 5.47 18.10
CA VAL A 70 -2.83 4.79 17.53
C VAL A 70 -3.38 5.62 16.38
N GLY A 71 -3.59 5.01 15.24
CA GLY A 71 -4.26 5.61 14.09
C GLY A 71 -5.61 4.92 13.82
N LEU A 72 -6.63 5.71 13.52
CA LEU A 72 -7.93 5.22 13.06
C LEU A 72 -8.34 5.98 11.80
N SER A 73 -8.86 5.27 10.82
CA SER A 73 -9.32 5.85 9.57
C SER A 73 -10.64 5.24 9.13
N TYR A 74 -11.44 6.06 8.47
CA TYR A 74 -12.70 5.66 7.84
C TYR A 74 -12.87 6.43 6.54
N MET A 75 -13.22 5.72 5.47
CA MET A 75 -13.50 6.28 4.17
C MET A 75 -14.79 5.66 3.61
N ASN A 76 -15.74 6.49 3.20
CA ASN A 76 -16.81 6.05 2.32
C ASN A 76 -16.27 6.05 0.89
N TYR A 77 -16.00 4.87 0.36
CA TYR A 77 -15.29 4.69 -0.92
C TYR A 77 -16.23 4.88 -2.12
N MET A 78 -17.33 4.15 -2.11
CA MET A 78 -18.39 4.21 -3.13
C MET A 78 -19.73 4.02 -2.46
N LYS A 79 -20.84 4.17 -3.20
CA LYS A 79 -22.19 3.95 -2.68
C LYS A 79 -22.31 2.56 -2.04
N GLY A 80 -22.43 2.54 -0.71
CA GLY A 80 -22.56 1.32 0.08
C GLY A 80 -21.24 0.65 0.48
N ALA A 81 -20.11 1.06 -0.11
CA ALA A 81 -18.79 0.53 0.24
C ALA A 81 -18.06 1.44 1.24
N ASN A 82 -17.49 0.83 2.28
CA ASN A 82 -16.78 1.53 3.34
C ASN A 82 -15.43 0.87 3.59
N TYR A 83 -14.39 1.70 3.70
CA TYR A 83 -13.03 1.27 3.99
C TYR A 83 -12.56 1.83 5.30
N MET A 84 -12.04 0.98 6.16
CA MET A 84 -11.65 1.32 7.52
C MET A 84 -10.23 0.82 7.79
N GLY A 85 -9.51 1.58 8.60
CA GLY A 85 -8.18 1.21 9.05
C GLY A 85 -7.97 1.49 10.52
N ALA A 86 -7.21 0.62 11.16
CA ALA A 86 -6.67 0.84 12.48
C ALA A 86 -5.18 0.48 12.48
N SER A 87 -4.39 1.24 13.21
CA SER A 87 -2.95 1.04 13.32
C SER A 87 -2.46 1.35 14.72
N PHE A 88 -1.37 0.69 15.09
CA PHE A 88 -0.68 0.90 16.36
C PHE A 88 0.83 0.78 16.13
N THR A 89 1.61 1.71 16.68
CA THR A 89 3.06 1.71 16.62
C THR A 89 3.66 1.70 18.02
N LYS A 90 4.77 0.99 18.17
CA LYS A 90 5.57 0.93 19.39
C LYS A 90 7.05 0.97 19.07
N ALA A 91 7.74 1.99 19.54
CA ALA A 91 9.19 2.03 19.51
C ALA A 91 9.76 0.97 20.46
N MET A 92 10.54 0.03 19.93
CA MET A 92 11.21 -1.01 20.70
C MET A 92 12.60 -0.54 21.17
N SER A 93 13.21 0.36 20.41
CA SER A 93 14.49 1.02 20.72
C SER A 93 14.62 2.26 19.83
N ASP A 94 15.71 3.02 20.01
CA ASP A 94 16.03 4.18 19.16
C ASP A 94 16.16 3.84 17.66
N LYS A 95 16.31 2.53 17.33
CA LYS A 95 16.53 2.06 15.96
C LYS A 95 15.44 1.13 15.43
N ALA A 96 14.56 0.65 16.29
CA ALA A 96 13.61 -0.40 15.93
C ALA A 96 12.19 -0.02 16.34
N THR A 97 11.24 -0.11 15.42
CA THR A 97 9.81 0.09 15.65
C THR A 97 9.04 -1.16 15.23
N LEU A 98 8.16 -1.60 16.11
CA LEU A 98 7.15 -2.62 15.83
C LEU A 98 5.81 -1.92 15.64
N ALA A 99 5.07 -2.32 14.62
CA ALA A 99 3.74 -1.79 14.38
C ALA A 99 2.79 -2.89 13.95
N GLY A 100 1.50 -2.64 14.07
CA GLY A 100 0.45 -3.51 13.61
C GLY A 100 -0.66 -2.71 12.96
N GLY A 101 -1.37 -3.33 12.03
CA GLY A 101 -2.46 -2.68 11.34
C GLY A 101 -3.55 -3.64 10.93
N ILE A 102 -4.75 -3.09 10.77
CA ILE A 102 -5.90 -3.79 10.20
C ILE A 102 -6.51 -2.90 9.15
N GLN A 103 -6.79 -3.47 7.99
CA GLN A 103 -7.54 -2.87 6.90
C GLN A 103 -8.81 -3.68 6.68
N TYR A 104 -9.95 -3.02 6.63
CA TYR A 104 -11.26 -3.65 6.41
C TYR A 104 -12.03 -2.93 5.33
N MET A 105 -12.35 -3.65 4.27
CA MET A 105 -13.22 -3.21 3.18
C MET A 105 -14.57 -3.92 3.28
N ASN A 106 -15.65 -3.16 3.35
CA ASN A 106 -17.01 -3.65 3.27
C ASN A 106 -17.66 -3.08 2.02
N TYR A 107 -18.04 -3.94 1.09
CA TYR A 107 -18.67 -3.54 -0.18
C TYR A 107 -20.18 -3.32 -0.04
N GLY A 108 -20.75 -3.58 1.15
CA GLY A 108 -22.17 -3.48 1.39
C GLY A 108 -22.97 -4.61 0.72
N LYS A 109 -24.22 -4.33 0.45
CA LYS A 109 -25.13 -5.29 -0.20
C LYS A 109 -25.02 -5.17 -1.71
N ILE A 110 -24.72 -6.28 -2.37
CA ILE A 110 -24.63 -6.42 -3.82
C ILE A 110 -25.85 -7.18 -4.29
N LYS A 111 -26.52 -6.67 -5.31
CA LYS A 111 -27.68 -7.35 -5.89
C LYS A 111 -27.23 -8.55 -6.73
N GLU A 112 -27.82 -9.68 -6.46
CA GLU A 112 -27.70 -10.87 -7.30
C GLU A 112 -28.78 -10.80 -8.39
N VAL A 113 -28.38 -10.92 -9.66
CA VAL A 113 -29.27 -10.86 -10.81
C VAL A 113 -29.01 -12.04 -11.73
N ASP A 114 -30.06 -12.51 -12.42
CA ASP A 114 -29.92 -13.52 -13.46
C ASP A 114 -29.49 -12.91 -14.82
N GLU A 115 -29.34 -13.75 -15.84
CA GLU A 115 -29.00 -13.34 -17.20
C GLU A 115 -30.01 -12.35 -17.84
N ASN A 116 -31.20 -12.24 -17.31
CA ASN A 116 -32.27 -11.34 -17.74
C ASN A 116 -32.38 -10.08 -16.89
N ASN A 117 -31.38 -9.81 -16.01
CA ASN A 117 -31.40 -8.71 -15.03
C ASN A 117 -32.58 -8.79 -14.00
N VAL A 118 -33.13 -9.97 -13.75
CA VAL A 118 -34.12 -10.17 -12.69
C VAL A 118 -33.36 -10.35 -11.37
N GLN A 119 -33.71 -9.55 -10.37
CA GLN A 119 -33.09 -9.64 -9.04
C GLN A 119 -33.50 -10.94 -8.35
N LEU A 120 -32.53 -11.81 -8.06
CA LEU A 120 -32.72 -13.08 -7.36
C LEU A 120 -32.54 -12.92 -5.84
N GLY A 121 -31.65 -12.01 -5.41
CA GLY A 121 -31.34 -11.81 -4.01
C GLY A 121 -30.35 -10.68 -3.78
N GLU A 122 -29.74 -10.69 -2.59
CA GLU A 122 -28.64 -9.81 -2.22
C GLU A 122 -27.59 -10.65 -1.48
N PHE A 123 -26.30 -10.34 -1.69
CA PHE A 123 -25.21 -10.89 -0.93
C PHE A 123 -24.28 -9.78 -0.42
N ASN A 124 -23.47 -10.08 0.59
CA ASN A 124 -22.45 -9.18 1.12
C ASN A 124 -21.08 -9.61 0.64
N ALA A 125 -20.18 -8.62 0.45
CA ALA A 125 -18.78 -8.87 0.23
C ALA A 125 -17.93 -8.02 1.20
N SER A 126 -16.86 -8.61 1.72
CA SER A 126 -15.93 -7.91 2.62
C SER A 126 -14.55 -8.53 2.57
N GLU A 127 -13.54 -7.69 2.80
CA GLU A 127 -12.14 -8.09 2.83
C GLU A 127 -11.46 -7.51 4.06
N ILE A 128 -10.59 -8.30 4.67
CA ILE A 128 -9.83 -7.93 5.86
C ILE A 128 -8.36 -8.28 5.63
N ALA A 129 -7.46 -7.35 5.93
CA ALA A 129 -6.04 -7.62 6.06
C ALA A 129 -5.57 -7.28 7.47
N VAL A 130 -4.85 -8.21 8.09
CA VAL A 130 -4.15 -7.98 9.35
C VAL A 130 -2.67 -7.97 9.07
N GLU A 131 -1.98 -6.95 9.54
CA GLU A 131 -0.59 -6.66 9.21
C GLU A 131 0.27 -6.55 10.46
N ALA A 132 1.44 -7.15 10.42
CA ALA A 132 2.51 -6.97 11.39
C ALA A 132 3.71 -6.35 10.68
N ILE A 133 4.19 -5.24 11.21
CA ILE A 133 5.19 -4.38 10.57
C ILE A 133 6.38 -4.24 11.51
N PHE A 134 7.58 -4.42 10.96
CA PHE A 134 8.83 -4.16 11.67
C PHE A 134 9.71 -3.25 10.81
N SER A 135 10.20 -2.16 11.40
CA SER A 135 11.17 -1.27 10.77
C SER A 135 12.43 -1.16 11.61
N TYR A 136 13.56 -0.98 10.92
CA TYR A 136 14.87 -0.91 11.56
C TYR A 136 15.81 0.06 10.82
N GLU A 137 16.54 0.88 11.57
CA GLU A 137 17.61 1.73 11.05
C GLU A 137 18.82 0.88 10.65
N LEU A 138 18.96 0.60 9.36
CA LEU A 138 20.02 -0.23 8.80
C LEU A 138 21.39 0.49 8.80
N ALA A 139 21.37 1.79 8.54
CA ALA A 139 22.53 2.66 8.53
C ALA A 139 22.08 4.10 8.79
N LYS A 140 23.04 5.02 9.00
CA LYS A 140 22.73 6.44 9.12
C LYS A 140 21.86 6.90 7.95
N ASN A 141 20.69 7.46 8.25
CA ASN A 141 19.72 7.95 7.27
C ASN A 141 19.04 6.86 6.40
N LEU A 142 19.26 5.58 6.65
CA LEU A 142 18.66 4.48 5.89
C LEU A 142 17.86 3.57 6.82
N VAL A 143 16.57 3.48 6.57
CA VAL A 143 15.63 2.61 7.28
C VAL A 143 15.12 1.53 6.34
N GLY A 144 15.10 0.30 6.81
CA GLY A 144 14.43 -0.82 6.17
C GLY A 144 13.17 -1.20 6.95
N GLY A 145 12.17 -1.72 6.25
CA GLY A 145 10.95 -2.22 6.86
C GLY A 145 10.43 -3.48 6.16
N ILE A 146 9.74 -4.30 6.92
CA ILE A 146 9.05 -5.48 6.44
C ILE A 146 7.64 -5.52 7.02
N THR A 147 6.64 -5.87 6.21
CA THR A 147 5.28 -6.17 6.64
C THR A 147 4.97 -7.62 6.34
N GLY A 148 4.40 -8.34 7.31
CA GLY A 148 3.72 -9.61 7.09
C GLY A 148 2.21 -9.38 7.06
N LYS A 149 1.51 -9.92 6.07
CA LYS A 149 0.06 -9.75 5.87
C LYS A 149 -0.66 -11.09 5.92
N PHE A 150 -1.77 -11.12 6.63
CA PHE A 150 -2.77 -12.18 6.55
C PHE A 150 -4.08 -11.56 6.02
N ILE A 151 -4.59 -12.10 4.93
CA ILE A 151 -5.73 -11.53 4.22
C ILE A 151 -6.83 -12.58 4.15
N THR A 152 -8.06 -12.17 4.43
CA THR A 152 -9.24 -12.99 4.20
C THR A 152 -10.30 -12.18 3.46
N SER A 153 -10.97 -12.81 2.53
CA SER A 153 -12.02 -12.21 1.72
C SER A 153 -13.25 -13.11 1.69
N TYR A 154 -14.42 -12.49 1.76
CA TYR A 154 -15.73 -13.14 1.75
C TYR A 154 -16.60 -12.51 0.66
N ILE A 155 -17.17 -13.35 -0.21
CA ILE A 155 -18.10 -12.95 -1.26
C ILE A 155 -19.30 -13.90 -1.19
N GLY A 156 -20.41 -13.45 -0.61
CA GLY A 156 -21.56 -14.31 -0.36
C GLY A 156 -21.20 -15.52 0.52
N SER A 157 -21.28 -16.70 -0.04
CA SER A 157 -20.92 -17.98 0.62
C SER A 157 -19.47 -18.41 0.40
N TYR A 158 -18.74 -17.73 -0.49
CA TYR A 158 -17.36 -18.05 -0.83
C TYR A 158 -16.39 -17.30 0.07
N ASN A 159 -15.27 -17.94 0.41
CA ASN A 159 -14.19 -17.28 1.12
C ASN A 159 -12.83 -17.65 0.57
N SER A 160 -11.92 -16.71 0.64
CA SER A 160 -10.54 -16.85 0.21
C SER A 160 -9.59 -16.38 1.30
N ILE A 161 -8.39 -16.96 1.37
CA ILE A 161 -7.33 -16.62 2.30
C ILE A 161 -6.04 -16.43 1.53
N ALA A 162 -5.29 -15.39 1.86
CA ALA A 162 -3.98 -15.14 1.28
C ALA A 162 -2.98 -14.69 2.36
N VAL A 163 -1.70 -14.84 2.03
CA VAL A 163 -0.58 -14.30 2.80
C VAL A 163 0.30 -13.48 1.89
N GLY A 164 0.86 -12.41 2.43
CA GLY A 164 1.72 -11.51 1.67
C GLY A 164 2.80 -10.88 2.53
N VAL A 165 3.80 -10.33 1.86
CA VAL A 165 4.90 -9.60 2.48
C VAL A 165 5.12 -8.31 1.70
N ASP A 166 5.37 -7.20 2.41
CA ASP A 166 5.92 -5.98 1.81
C ASP A 166 7.34 -5.78 2.30
N LEU A 167 8.18 -5.26 1.42
CA LEU A 167 9.55 -4.86 1.72
C LEU A 167 9.69 -3.38 1.37
N GLY A 168 10.21 -2.58 2.31
CA GLY A 168 10.38 -1.16 2.13
C GLY A 168 11.76 -0.68 2.54
N LEU A 169 12.27 0.28 1.80
CA LEU A 169 13.47 1.04 2.12
C LEU A 169 13.15 2.53 2.04
N ASN A 170 13.72 3.30 2.95
CA ASN A 170 13.70 4.76 2.91
C ASN A 170 15.07 5.31 3.29
N TRP A 171 15.60 6.15 2.44
CA TRP A 171 16.78 6.96 2.73
C TRP A 171 16.38 8.43 2.83
N TYR A 172 16.78 9.10 3.92
CA TYR A 172 16.44 10.49 4.18
C TYR A 172 17.67 11.31 4.56
N ASP A 173 17.91 12.39 3.83
CA ASP A 173 18.92 13.40 4.14
C ASP A 173 18.28 14.63 4.81
N PRO A 174 18.39 14.78 6.13
CA PRO A 174 17.77 15.88 6.86
C PRO A 174 18.42 17.25 6.57
N GLU A 175 19.67 17.28 6.10
CA GLU A 175 20.36 18.55 5.79
C GLU A 175 19.88 19.13 4.46
N ARG A 176 19.59 18.24 3.51
CA ARG A 176 19.16 18.61 2.16
C ARG A 176 17.67 18.38 1.93
N GLU A 177 16.97 17.81 2.88
CA GLU A 177 15.53 17.51 2.79
C GLU A 177 15.16 16.64 1.58
N TRP A 178 16.00 15.67 1.25
CA TRP A 178 15.71 14.65 0.24
C TRP A 178 15.27 13.36 0.91
N SER A 179 14.22 12.75 0.38
CA SER A 179 13.79 11.39 0.72
C SER A 179 13.71 10.54 -0.54
N LEU A 180 14.30 9.34 -0.47
CA LEU A 180 14.27 8.34 -1.54
C LEU A 180 13.73 7.03 -0.96
N SER A 181 12.80 6.40 -1.66
CA SER A 181 12.22 5.12 -1.23
C SER A 181 12.11 4.12 -2.35
N ALA A 182 12.20 2.85 -1.98
CA ALA A 182 11.88 1.72 -2.81
C ALA A 182 11.01 0.75 -2.01
N VAL A 183 9.89 0.30 -2.60
CA VAL A 183 8.95 -0.60 -1.95
C VAL A 183 8.52 -1.69 -2.93
N ALA A 184 8.52 -2.95 -2.47
CA ALA A 184 7.87 -4.06 -3.14
C ALA A 184 6.69 -4.50 -2.27
N LYS A 185 5.46 -4.35 -2.78
CA LYS A 185 4.22 -4.62 -2.04
C LYS A 185 3.57 -5.92 -2.50
N ASN A 186 2.88 -6.55 -1.57
CA ASN A 186 2.01 -7.69 -1.82
C ASN A 186 2.72 -8.90 -2.48
N LEU A 187 3.99 -9.13 -2.09
CA LEU A 187 4.73 -10.34 -2.43
C LEU A 187 4.08 -11.53 -1.74
N GLY A 188 3.31 -12.35 -2.46
CA GLY A 188 2.60 -13.46 -1.83
C GLY A 188 1.62 -14.15 -2.76
N GLY A 189 0.65 -14.84 -2.17
CA GLY A 189 -0.35 -15.56 -2.91
C GLY A 189 -1.51 -16.06 -2.05
N GLN A 190 -2.53 -16.57 -2.70
CA GLN A 190 -3.63 -17.25 -2.05
C GLN A 190 -3.16 -18.59 -1.46
N VAL A 191 -3.59 -18.85 -0.23
CA VAL A 191 -3.48 -20.15 0.45
C VAL A 191 -4.76 -20.96 0.23
N LYS A 192 -5.89 -20.23 0.14
CA LYS A 192 -7.20 -20.80 -0.19
C LYS A 192 -7.87 -19.88 -1.21
N ALA A 193 -8.22 -20.41 -2.35
CA ALA A 193 -9.01 -19.71 -3.37
C ALA A 193 -10.51 -19.73 -3.06
N TYR A 194 -11.31 -18.91 -3.75
CA TYR A 194 -12.78 -18.92 -3.64
C TYR A 194 -13.38 -20.21 -4.23
N ASP A 195 -12.72 -20.73 -5.28
CA ASP A 195 -13.03 -21.96 -6.00
C ASP A 195 -11.74 -22.77 -6.24
N ASP A 196 -11.66 -23.53 -7.31
CA ASP A 196 -10.47 -24.31 -7.65
C ASP A 196 -9.36 -23.49 -8.34
N ASN A 197 -9.62 -22.19 -8.64
CA ASN A 197 -8.68 -21.33 -9.35
C ASN A 197 -8.04 -20.30 -8.41
N PHE A 198 -6.71 -20.29 -8.37
CA PHE A 198 -5.95 -19.34 -7.58
C PHE A 198 -5.76 -18.02 -8.34
N GLY A 199 -6.21 -16.92 -7.74
CA GLY A 199 -5.99 -15.57 -8.23
C GLY A 199 -4.60 -15.03 -7.88
N LYS A 200 -4.19 -13.98 -8.57
CA LYS A 200 -2.91 -13.31 -8.32
C LYS A 200 -3.07 -12.21 -7.29
N MET A 201 -2.07 -12.06 -6.42
CA MET A 201 -1.94 -10.90 -5.54
C MET A 201 -1.64 -9.63 -6.36
N PRO A 202 -2.08 -8.45 -5.91
CA PRO A 202 -1.80 -7.18 -6.58
C PRO A 202 -0.36 -6.73 -6.27
N PHE A 203 0.63 -7.49 -6.76
CA PHE A 203 2.04 -7.13 -6.65
C PHE A 203 2.28 -5.74 -7.22
N ASP A 204 3.15 -4.98 -6.56
CA ASP A 204 3.46 -3.62 -6.96
C ASP A 204 4.90 -3.26 -6.53
N LEU A 205 5.68 -2.76 -7.48
CA LEU A 205 7.02 -2.26 -7.26
C LEU A 205 7.03 -0.75 -7.42
N GLN A 206 7.36 -0.05 -6.35
CA GLN A 206 7.30 1.40 -6.31
C GLN A 206 8.68 2.01 -6.05
N LEU A 207 9.02 3.09 -6.76
CA LEU A 207 10.19 3.92 -6.52
C LEU A 207 9.74 5.36 -6.30
N GLY A 208 10.14 5.96 -5.21
CA GLY A 208 9.70 7.30 -4.83
C GLY A 208 10.86 8.24 -4.54
N VAL A 209 10.62 9.52 -4.83
CA VAL A 209 11.51 10.61 -4.45
C VAL A 209 10.66 11.79 -3.95
N SER A 210 11.12 12.43 -2.88
CA SER A 210 10.57 13.72 -2.45
C SER A 210 11.65 14.70 -2.05
N LYS A 211 11.31 15.97 -2.18
CA LYS A 211 12.16 17.12 -1.82
C LYS A 211 11.31 18.18 -1.14
N THR A 212 11.69 18.55 0.09
CA THR A 212 11.16 19.72 0.77
C THR A 212 12.07 20.92 0.50
N PHE A 213 11.49 22.08 0.22
CA PHE A 213 12.24 23.30 -0.07
C PHE A 213 12.25 24.19 1.17
N ALA A 214 13.42 24.37 1.81
CA ALA A 214 13.55 25.13 3.05
C ALA A 214 13.13 26.62 2.91
N ALA A 215 13.23 27.18 1.71
CA ALA A 215 12.82 28.57 1.45
C ALA A 215 11.31 28.76 1.18
N LEU A 216 10.57 27.69 0.95
CA LEU A 216 9.15 27.68 0.62
C LEU A 216 8.47 26.54 1.39
N PRO A 217 7.25 26.71 1.92
CA PRO A 217 6.52 25.64 2.58
C PRO A 217 5.95 24.67 1.55
N VAL A 218 6.82 24.13 0.68
CA VAL A 218 6.45 23.26 -0.44
C VAL A 218 7.31 22.00 -0.40
N ARG A 219 6.65 20.85 -0.48
CA ARG A 219 7.24 19.54 -0.74
C ARG A 219 6.76 19.03 -2.08
N VAL A 220 7.66 18.58 -2.91
CA VAL A 220 7.35 17.92 -4.19
C VAL A 220 7.73 16.46 -4.07
N SER A 221 6.85 15.58 -4.47
CA SER A 221 7.07 14.13 -4.49
C SER A 221 6.67 13.54 -5.85
N ALA A 222 7.36 12.48 -6.24
CA ALA A 222 7.03 11.67 -7.40
C ALA A 222 7.24 10.20 -7.04
N THR A 223 6.27 9.35 -7.38
CA THR A 223 6.34 7.90 -7.22
C THR A 223 6.08 7.24 -8.57
N LEU A 224 6.97 6.33 -8.95
CA LEU A 224 6.77 5.42 -10.08
C LEU A 224 6.15 4.14 -9.51
N VAL A 225 5.09 3.67 -10.14
CA VAL A 225 4.31 2.50 -9.79
C VAL A 225 4.28 1.58 -11.00
N ASP A 226 4.51 0.26 -10.80
CA ASP A 226 4.46 -0.77 -11.86
C ASP A 226 3.10 -1.44 -11.92
#